data_b9246fb87f28f287d3f5dce6677ef974
#
_entry.id   b9246fb87f28f287d3f5dce6677ef974
#
_cell.length_a   1.000
_cell.length_b   1.000
_cell.length_c   1.000
_cell.angle_alpha   90.00
_cell.angle_beta   90.00
_cell.angle_gamma   90.00
#
_symmetry.space_group_name_H-M   'P 1'
#
loop_
_entity.id
_entity.type
_entity.pdbx_description
1 polymer ?
#
loop_
_entity_poly.entity_id
_entity_poly.type
_entity_poly.pdbx_seq_one_letter_code
_entity_poly.pdbx_strand_id
1 'polypeptide(L)'
;TGGDPLVLSPRRLREITERLAAIVHVQVVRFHTRVPVVEPGRVDAPMIAALRASGKATYLAVHANHPREFSPEASEAIARLVDGGVVLVSQSVLLRGVNDDVETLAALMKLFVQHRIKPYYLHHPDLAPGTSHFRLSIEKGQALVAGLRGRISGLAQPTYVLDLPGGHGKVPIAAAAIANGDGCWNIRDWQGQTHRYPPEDGT
;
A
#
# COMPACT_ATOMS: atom_id res chain seq x y z
N THR A 1 14.76 -8.19 9.71
CA THR A 1 14.12 -8.82 8.54
C THR A 1 14.87 -8.40 7.31
N GLY A 2 15.36 -9.28 6.50
CA GLY A 2 16.11 -8.95 5.29
C GLY A 2 15.59 -9.79 4.12
N GLY A 3 15.55 -9.14 2.94
CA GLY A 3 15.18 -9.76 1.68
C GLY A 3 13.68 -9.96 1.48
N ASP A 4 13.32 -10.30 0.25
CA ASP A 4 11.94 -10.58 -0.15
C ASP A 4 11.60 -12.05 0.18
N PRO A 5 10.52 -12.33 0.92
CA PRO A 5 10.18 -13.70 1.34
C PRO A 5 9.84 -14.62 0.17
N LEU A 6 9.38 -14.10 -0.97
CA LEU A 6 9.01 -14.92 -2.12
C LEU A 6 10.20 -15.31 -3.00
N VAL A 7 11.44 -14.88 -2.67
CA VAL A 7 12.66 -15.44 -3.28
C VAL A 7 13.03 -16.80 -2.68
N LEU A 8 12.43 -17.17 -1.57
CA LEU A 8 12.56 -18.52 -0.99
C LEU A 8 11.90 -19.55 -1.92
N SER A 9 12.39 -20.80 -1.86
CA SER A 9 11.71 -21.91 -2.53
C SER A 9 10.34 -22.18 -1.88
N PRO A 10 9.35 -22.68 -2.63
CA PRO A 10 8.05 -23.05 -2.07
C PRO A 10 8.17 -24.01 -0.86
N ARG A 11 9.12 -24.95 -0.89
CA ARG A 11 9.39 -25.86 0.23
C ARG A 11 9.80 -25.08 1.48
N ARG A 12 10.76 -24.15 1.36
CA ARG A 12 11.25 -23.38 2.49
C ARG A 12 10.18 -22.45 3.07
N LEU A 13 9.40 -21.83 2.19
CA LEU A 13 8.28 -20.98 2.59
C LEU A 13 7.20 -21.78 3.34
N ARG A 14 6.87 -22.97 2.85
CA ARG A 14 5.93 -23.90 3.50
C ARG A 14 6.40 -24.28 4.91
N GLU A 15 7.66 -24.65 5.08
CA GLU A 15 8.24 -24.95 6.39
C GLU A 15 8.04 -23.80 7.40
N ILE A 16 8.19 -22.55 6.94
CA ILE A 16 7.98 -21.37 7.78
C ILE A 16 6.50 -21.20 8.12
N THR A 17 5.62 -21.28 7.15
CA THR A 17 4.17 -21.06 7.34
C THR A 17 3.54 -22.16 8.19
N GLU A 18 3.93 -23.41 8.03
CA GLU A 18 3.50 -24.54 8.88
C GLU A 18 3.95 -24.37 10.34
N ARG A 19 5.15 -23.84 10.56
CA ARG A 19 5.60 -23.51 11.94
C ARG A 19 4.77 -22.37 12.55
N LEU A 20 4.36 -21.39 11.76
CA LEU A 20 3.45 -20.33 12.22
C LEU A 20 2.05 -20.87 12.54
N ALA A 21 1.59 -21.92 11.85
CA ALA A 21 0.31 -22.58 12.12
C ALA A 21 0.20 -23.07 13.57
N ALA A 22 1.29 -23.59 14.13
CA ALA A 22 1.35 -24.12 15.49
C ALA A 22 1.26 -23.05 16.58
N ILE A 23 1.41 -21.76 16.23
CA ILE A 23 1.38 -20.66 17.20
C ILE A 23 -0.07 -20.17 17.34
N VAL A 24 -0.70 -20.49 18.46
CA VAL A 24 -2.15 -20.28 18.67
C VAL A 24 -2.57 -18.82 18.56
N HIS A 25 -1.79 -17.87 19.07
CA HIS A 25 -2.12 -16.45 19.04
C HIS A 25 -1.83 -15.76 17.68
N VAL A 26 -1.16 -16.43 16.74
CA VAL A 26 -1.00 -15.93 15.37
C VAL A 26 -2.31 -16.19 14.62
N GLN A 27 -3.00 -15.13 14.22
CA GLN A 27 -4.26 -15.22 13.47
C GLN A 27 -4.08 -14.83 12.00
N VAL A 28 -3.09 -13.99 11.71
CA VAL A 28 -2.83 -13.43 10.39
C VAL A 28 -1.35 -13.58 10.05
N VAL A 29 -1.08 -14.02 8.83
CA VAL A 29 0.28 -14.05 8.25
C VAL A 29 0.28 -13.08 7.07
N ARG A 30 1.20 -12.11 7.08
CA ARG A 30 1.35 -11.13 6.00
C ARG A 30 2.75 -11.15 5.43
N PHE A 31 2.82 -11.26 4.12
CA PHE A 31 4.07 -11.18 3.34
C PHE A 31 4.17 -9.84 2.64
N HIS A 32 5.37 -9.29 2.55
CA HIS A 32 5.67 -8.08 1.78
C HIS A 32 6.64 -8.48 0.66
N THR A 33 6.28 -8.17 -0.60
CA THR A 33 7.05 -8.68 -1.74
C THR A 33 6.90 -7.80 -2.97
N ARG A 34 7.96 -7.78 -3.78
CA ARG A 34 7.95 -7.24 -5.15
C ARG A 34 7.86 -8.33 -6.22
N VAL A 35 8.00 -9.59 -5.84
CA VAL A 35 8.08 -10.72 -6.78
C VAL A 35 6.96 -10.74 -7.81
N PRO A 36 5.67 -10.48 -7.48
CA PRO A 36 4.60 -10.49 -8.49
C PRO A 36 4.83 -9.54 -9.66
N VAL A 37 5.55 -8.43 -9.47
CA VAL A 37 5.80 -7.42 -10.50
C VAL A 37 7.22 -7.46 -11.07
N VAL A 38 8.20 -8.08 -10.39
CA VAL A 38 9.60 -8.14 -10.87
C VAL A 38 10.01 -9.50 -11.40
N GLU A 39 9.39 -10.58 -10.89
CA GLU A 39 9.67 -11.97 -11.29
C GLU A 39 8.37 -12.81 -11.24
N PRO A 40 7.33 -12.45 -12.04
CA PRO A 40 5.99 -13.04 -11.95
C PRO A 40 5.95 -14.54 -12.16
N GLY A 41 6.91 -15.11 -12.87
CA GLY A 41 7.03 -16.56 -13.09
C GLY A 41 7.23 -17.39 -11.82
N ARG A 42 7.67 -16.77 -10.71
CA ARG A 42 7.79 -17.46 -9.42
C ARG A 42 6.44 -17.67 -8.70
N VAL A 43 5.41 -16.94 -9.11
CA VAL A 43 4.07 -17.05 -8.52
C VAL A 43 3.33 -18.21 -9.17
N ASP A 44 3.75 -19.42 -8.84
CA ASP A 44 3.17 -20.68 -9.30
C ASP A 44 2.26 -21.33 -8.24
N ALA A 45 1.59 -22.42 -8.61
CA ALA A 45 0.69 -23.12 -7.68
C ALA A 45 1.41 -23.64 -6.42
N PRO A 46 2.64 -24.21 -6.48
CA PRO A 46 3.42 -24.56 -5.31
C PRO A 46 3.71 -23.39 -4.37
N MET A 47 4.04 -22.20 -4.91
CA MET A 47 4.26 -20.99 -4.13
C MET A 47 2.99 -20.54 -3.40
N ILE A 48 1.85 -20.50 -4.09
CA ILE A 48 0.56 -20.12 -3.51
C ILE A 48 0.16 -21.10 -2.40
N ALA A 49 0.32 -22.40 -2.64
CA ALA A 49 0.06 -23.42 -1.63
C ALA A 49 0.97 -23.26 -0.41
N ALA A 50 2.24 -22.88 -0.60
CA ALA A 50 3.17 -22.62 0.49
C ALA A 50 2.79 -21.38 1.32
N LEU A 51 2.37 -20.29 0.69
CA LEU A 51 1.88 -19.08 1.36
C LEU A 51 0.71 -19.37 2.31
N ARG A 52 -0.19 -20.28 1.91
CA ARG A 52 -1.41 -20.63 2.63
C ARG A 52 -1.26 -21.81 3.59
N ALA A 53 -0.10 -22.46 3.65
CA ALA A 53 0.08 -23.68 4.42
C ALA A 53 -0.12 -23.50 5.95
N SER A 54 -0.13 -22.28 6.45
CA SER A 54 -0.48 -22.00 7.85
C SER A 54 -1.97 -22.22 8.19
N GLY A 55 -2.87 -22.25 7.20
CA GLY A 55 -4.33 -22.22 7.41
C GLY A 55 -4.86 -20.93 8.06
N LYS A 56 -3.99 -19.96 8.32
CA LYS A 56 -4.36 -18.64 8.89
C LYS A 56 -4.78 -17.68 7.79
N ALA A 57 -5.40 -16.55 8.16
CA ALA A 57 -5.67 -15.47 7.21
C ALA A 57 -4.37 -14.99 6.54
N THR A 58 -4.28 -15.18 5.22
CA THR A 58 -3.04 -14.90 4.47
C THR A 58 -3.21 -13.62 3.67
N TYR A 59 -2.34 -12.66 3.96
CA TYR A 59 -2.26 -11.37 3.25
C TYR A 59 -0.91 -11.26 2.53
N LEU A 60 -0.92 -10.61 1.38
CA LEU A 60 0.29 -10.28 0.65
C LEU A 60 0.25 -8.79 0.26
N ALA A 61 1.23 -8.04 0.74
CA ALA A 61 1.42 -6.64 0.35
C ALA A 61 2.30 -6.59 -0.89
N VAL A 62 1.68 -6.31 -2.03
CA VAL A 62 2.35 -6.15 -3.32
C VAL A 62 3.05 -4.79 -3.34
N HIS A 63 4.36 -4.80 -3.48
CA HIS A 63 5.15 -3.59 -3.55
C HIS A 63 5.38 -3.18 -5.01
N ALA A 64 4.66 -2.16 -5.47
CA ALA A 64 4.83 -1.53 -6.78
C ALA A 64 4.72 0.00 -6.64
N ASN A 65 5.49 0.74 -7.44
CA ASN A 65 5.61 2.20 -7.37
C ASN A 65 5.17 2.90 -8.66
N HIS A 66 4.96 2.16 -9.75
CA HIS A 66 4.62 2.75 -11.04
C HIS A 66 3.68 1.83 -11.84
N PRO A 67 2.73 2.40 -12.64
CA PRO A 67 1.83 1.60 -13.49
C PRO A 67 2.54 0.63 -14.45
N ARG A 68 3.73 0.99 -14.93
CA ARG A 68 4.54 0.15 -15.85
C ARG A 68 5.01 -1.17 -15.24
N GLU A 69 4.94 -1.34 -13.91
CA GLU A 69 5.27 -2.60 -13.25
C GLU A 69 4.20 -3.68 -13.47
N PHE A 70 3.02 -3.31 -13.97
CA PHE A 70 1.90 -4.22 -14.26
C PHE A 70 1.97 -4.72 -15.70
N SER A 71 2.98 -5.54 -16.01
CA SER A 71 3.04 -6.26 -17.29
C SER A 71 1.90 -7.29 -17.39
N PRO A 72 1.62 -7.85 -18.59
CA PRO A 72 0.67 -8.97 -18.74
C PRO A 72 1.00 -10.13 -17.80
N GLU A 73 2.26 -10.52 -17.69
CA GLU A 73 2.73 -11.63 -16.85
C GLU A 73 2.55 -11.31 -15.34
N ALA A 74 2.82 -10.05 -14.94
CA ALA A 74 2.57 -9.59 -13.58
C ALA A 74 1.06 -9.63 -13.25
N SER A 75 0.23 -9.21 -14.19
CA SER A 75 -1.23 -9.23 -14.05
C SER A 75 -1.77 -10.65 -13.87
N GLU A 76 -1.25 -11.62 -14.66
CA GLU A 76 -1.59 -13.04 -14.53
C GLU A 76 -1.10 -13.62 -13.18
N ALA A 77 0.11 -13.27 -12.73
CA ALA A 77 0.64 -13.71 -11.45
C ALA A 77 -0.22 -13.21 -10.27
N ILE A 78 -0.64 -11.94 -10.34
CA ILE A 78 -1.54 -11.34 -9.35
C ILE A 78 -2.91 -12.05 -9.37
N ALA A 79 -3.46 -12.33 -10.55
CA ALA A 79 -4.72 -13.06 -10.67
C ALA A 79 -4.62 -14.45 -10.01
N ARG A 80 -3.52 -15.19 -10.26
CA ARG A 80 -3.29 -16.51 -9.62
C ARG A 80 -3.26 -16.41 -8.09
N LEU A 81 -2.67 -15.37 -7.50
CA LEU A 81 -2.66 -15.15 -6.05
C LEU A 81 -4.07 -14.95 -5.51
N VAL A 82 -4.87 -14.08 -6.15
CA VAL A 82 -6.23 -13.79 -5.73
C VAL A 82 -7.13 -15.03 -5.87
N ASP A 83 -7.06 -15.70 -7.02
CA ASP A 83 -7.86 -16.91 -7.28
C ASP A 83 -7.43 -18.08 -6.38
N GLY A 84 -6.16 -18.08 -5.97
CA GLY A 84 -5.63 -18.97 -4.94
C GLY A 84 -6.04 -18.61 -3.51
N GLY A 85 -6.85 -17.57 -3.29
CA GLY A 85 -7.40 -17.17 -1.99
C GLY A 85 -6.44 -16.40 -1.09
N VAL A 86 -5.44 -15.69 -1.67
CA VAL A 86 -4.58 -14.76 -0.96
C VAL A 86 -5.19 -13.37 -1.02
N VAL A 87 -5.33 -12.71 0.13
CA VAL A 87 -5.83 -11.32 0.19
C VAL A 87 -4.71 -10.36 -0.16
N LEU A 88 -4.93 -9.50 -1.17
CA LEU A 88 -3.92 -8.58 -1.65
C LEU A 88 -4.15 -7.15 -1.17
N VAL A 89 -3.08 -6.54 -0.66
CA VAL A 89 -3.00 -5.11 -0.33
C VAL A 89 -1.78 -4.51 -1.02
N SER A 90 -1.78 -3.20 -1.26
CA SER A 90 -0.61 -2.56 -1.85
C SER A 90 0.31 -1.94 -0.82
N GLN A 91 1.59 -1.87 -1.17
CA GLN A 91 2.57 -1.01 -0.54
C GLN A 91 3.34 -0.27 -1.63
N SER A 92 3.33 1.06 -1.54
CA SER A 92 4.03 1.93 -2.49
C SER A 92 4.80 2.99 -1.74
N VAL A 93 5.84 3.54 -2.37
CA VAL A 93 6.60 4.67 -1.87
C VAL A 93 6.47 5.83 -2.86
N LEU A 94 6.26 7.05 -2.37
CA LEU A 94 6.37 8.25 -3.19
C LEU A 94 7.82 8.48 -3.57
N LEU A 95 8.10 8.61 -4.87
CA LEU A 95 9.46 8.74 -5.38
C LEU A 95 9.51 9.88 -6.42
N ARG A 96 10.36 10.87 -6.18
CA ARG A 96 10.62 11.96 -7.13
C ARG A 96 11.07 11.40 -8.47
N GLY A 97 10.47 11.91 -9.56
CA GLY A 97 10.78 11.48 -10.93
C GLY A 97 10.25 10.11 -11.31
N VAL A 98 9.45 9.45 -10.44
CA VAL A 98 8.84 8.14 -10.71
C VAL A 98 7.32 8.23 -10.66
N ASN A 99 6.76 8.67 -9.54
CA ASN A 99 5.32 8.73 -9.29
C ASN A 99 4.91 10.01 -8.52
N ASP A 100 5.67 11.08 -8.67
CA ASP A 100 5.47 12.36 -7.99
C ASP A 100 4.58 13.35 -8.76
N ASP A 101 3.67 12.81 -9.54
CA ASP A 101 2.55 13.51 -10.17
C ASP A 101 1.22 12.79 -9.91
N VAL A 102 0.13 13.56 -9.92
CA VAL A 102 -1.19 13.05 -9.54
C VAL A 102 -1.73 12.03 -10.55
N GLU A 103 -1.45 12.21 -11.84
CA GLU A 103 -2.00 11.33 -12.89
C GLU A 103 -1.34 9.93 -12.84
N THR A 104 -0.02 9.88 -12.73
CA THR A 104 0.72 8.61 -12.55
C THR A 104 0.29 7.90 -11.26
N LEU A 105 0.15 8.64 -10.16
CA LEU A 105 -0.26 8.07 -8.89
C LEU A 105 -1.71 7.56 -8.94
N ALA A 106 -2.62 8.31 -9.57
CA ALA A 106 -4.02 7.90 -9.77
C ALA A 106 -4.12 6.65 -10.66
N ALA A 107 -3.32 6.59 -11.73
CA ALA A 107 -3.25 5.42 -12.60
C ALA A 107 -2.78 4.18 -11.83
N LEU A 108 -1.73 4.29 -11.01
CA LEU A 108 -1.23 3.21 -10.16
C LEU A 108 -2.32 2.70 -9.19
N MET A 109 -3.00 3.61 -8.50
CA MET A 109 -4.04 3.26 -7.54
C MET A 109 -5.25 2.58 -8.21
N LYS A 110 -5.63 3.04 -9.42
CA LYS A 110 -6.68 2.39 -10.21
C LYS A 110 -6.28 0.98 -10.64
N LEU A 111 -5.04 0.78 -11.12
CA LEU A 111 -4.52 -0.54 -11.49
C LEU A 111 -4.53 -1.50 -10.31
N PHE A 112 -4.12 -1.08 -9.11
CA PHE A 112 -4.25 -1.93 -7.94
C PHE A 112 -5.68 -2.46 -7.78
N VAL A 113 -6.68 -1.59 -7.80
CA VAL A 113 -8.09 -2.00 -7.63
C VAL A 113 -8.56 -2.90 -8.77
N GLN A 114 -8.19 -2.59 -10.03
CA GLN A 114 -8.51 -3.43 -11.18
C GLN A 114 -7.97 -4.86 -11.03
N HIS A 115 -6.81 -5.01 -10.38
CA HIS A 115 -6.22 -6.31 -10.07
C HIS A 115 -6.63 -6.87 -8.71
N ARG A 116 -7.72 -6.36 -8.10
CA ARG A 116 -8.23 -6.81 -6.80
C ARG A 116 -7.23 -6.66 -5.65
N ILE A 117 -6.30 -5.69 -5.77
CA ILE A 117 -5.38 -5.28 -4.73
C ILE A 117 -5.96 -4.03 -4.05
N LYS A 118 -6.20 -4.09 -2.73
CA LYS A 118 -6.64 -2.89 -1.99
C LYS A 118 -5.45 -1.96 -1.76
N PRO A 119 -5.45 -0.70 -2.27
CA PRO A 119 -4.47 0.30 -1.86
C PRO A 119 -4.45 0.45 -0.34
N TYR A 120 -3.29 0.18 0.26
CA TYR A 120 -3.14 0.16 1.71
C TYR A 120 -2.22 1.28 2.18
N TYR A 121 -0.90 1.11 2.07
CA TYR A 121 0.04 2.16 2.44
C TYR A 121 0.72 2.79 1.22
N LEU A 122 0.75 4.13 1.23
CA LEU A 122 1.65 4.95 0.43
C LEU A 122 2.65 5.58 1.40
N HIS A 123 3.91 5.17 1.33
CA HIS A 123 4.95 5.64 2.23
C HIS A 123 5.56 6.94 1.75
N HIS A 124 5.81 7.86 2.67
CA HIS A 124 6.80 8.91 2.47
C HIS A 124 8.20 8.27 2.39
N PRO A 125 9.12 8.75 1.53
CA PRO A 125 10.44 8.15 1.39
C PRO A 125 11.24 8.18 2.68
N ASP A 126 11.85 7.05 3.02
CA ASP A 126 12.77 6.93 4.15
C ASP A 126 14.06 7.74 3.95
N LEU A 127 14.75 8.01 5.07
CA LEU A 127 16.08 8.66 5.06
C LEU A 127 17.21 7.67 4.76
N ALA A 128 16.92 6.59 3.99
CA ALA A 128 17.91 5.58 3.66
C ALA A 128 19.12 6.18 2.89
N PRO A 129 20.34 5.70 3.14
CA PRO A 129 21.52 6.14 2.38
C PRO A 129 21.37 5.88 0.88
N GLY A 130 21.85 6.81 0.05
CA GLY A 130 21.81 6.68 -1.42
C GLY A 130 20.47 6.98 -2.08
N THR A 131 19.39 7.28 -1.32
CA THR A 131 18.04 7.51 -1.85
C THR A 131 17.61 8.98 -1.88
N SER A 132 18.49 9.92 -1.53
CA SER A 132 18.16 11.34 -1.37
C SER A 132 17.57 11.98 -2.63
N HIS A 133 17.99 11.55 -3.82
CA HIS A 133 17.49 12.04 -5.10
C HIS A 133 16.03 11.68 -5.38
N PHE A 134 15.48 10.65 -4.73
CA PHE A 134 14.08 10.26 -4.83
C PHE A 134 13.18 10.96 -3.82
N ARG A 135 13.73 11.72 -2.88
CA ARG A 135 12.94 12.32 -1.80
C ARG A 135 12.17 13.55 -2.29
N LEU A 136 10.99 13.73 -1.72
CA LEU A 136 10.18 14.94 -1.85
C LEU A 136 9.83 15.45 -0.44
N SER A 137 9.35 16.70 -0.36
CA SER A 137 8.90 17.23 0.92
C SER A 137 7.55 16.61 1.35
N ILE A 138 7.26 16.66 2.64
CA ILE A 138 5.98 16.18 3.19
C ILE A 138 4.82 16.94 2.56
N GLU A 139 4.94 18.27 2.41
CA GLU A 139 3.91 19.13 1.82
C GLU A 139 3.60 18.73 0.37
N LYS A 140 4.64 18.42 -0.42
CA LYS A 140 4.47 17.92 -1.79
C LYS A 140 3.72 16.58 -1.78
N GLY A 141 4.08 15.66 -0.89
CA GLY A 141 3.41 14.38 -0.75
C GLY A 141 1.94 14.54 -0.32
N GLN A 142 1.67 15.42 0.62
CA GLN A 142 0.31 15.76 1.05
C GLN A 142 -0.54 16.34 -0.11
N ALA A 143 0.03 17.24 -0.91
CA ALA A 143 -0.64 17.81 -2.08
C ALA A 143 -0.97 16.73 -3.13
N LEU A 144 -0.04 15.80 -3.39
CA LEU A 144 -0.27 14.68 -4.32
C LEU A 144 -1.42 13.79 -3.85
N VAL A 145 -1.44 13.41 -2.58
CA VAL A 145 -2.49 12.56 -2.02
C VAL A 145 -3.84 13.29 -1.96
N ALA A 146 -3.84 14.57 -1.63
CA ALA A 146 -5.05 15.40 -1.71
C ALA A 146 -5.60 15.46 -3.15
N GLY A 147 -4.72 15.54 -4.14
CA GLY A 147 -5.08 15.52 -5.56
C GLY A 147 -5.72 14.22 -6.06
N LEU A 148 -5.62 13.12 -5.32
CA LEU A 148 -6.33 11.87 -5.64
C LEU A 148 -7.82 11.93 -5.29
N ARG A 149 -8.20 12.78 -4.35
CA ARG A 149 -9.60 12.91 -3.91
C ARG A 149 -10.43 13.52 -5.02
N GLY A 150 -11.64 13.00 -5.22
CA GLY A 150 -12.51 13.39 -6.34
C GLY A 150 -12.11 12.87 -7.73
N ARG A 151 -10.88 12.32 -7.88
CA ARG A 151 -10.39 11.75 -9.16
C ARG A 151 -10.49 10.23 -9.23
N ILE A 152 -10.40 9.55 -8.08
CA ILE A 152 -10.48 8.10 -7.97
C ILE A 152 -11.45 7.71 -6.86
N SER A 153 -12.00 6.50 -6.98
CA SER A 153 -12.90 5.93 -5.98
C SER A 153 -12.26 5.91 -4.58
N GLY A 154 -13.06 6.02 -3.52
CA GLY A 154 -12.64 5.81 -2.14
C GLY A 154 -11.98 4.44 -1.92
N LEU A 155 -12.40 3.41 -2.69
CA LEU A 155 -11.76 2.10 -2.67
C LEU A 155 -10.28 2.15 -3.09
N ALA A 156 -9.94 3.07 -4.00
CA ALA A 156 -8.58 3.24 -4.51
C ALA A 156 -7.70 4.21 -3.68
N GLN A 157 -8.24 4.83 -2.63
CA GLN A 157 -7.47 5.75 -1.78
C GLN A 157 -6.52 4.98 -0.84
N PRO A 158 -5.21 5.27 -0.85
CA PRO A 158 -4.24 4.72 0.11
C PRO A 158 -4.21 5.55 1.39
N THR A 159 -3.67 4.98 2.46
CA THR A 159 -3.25 5.74 3.64
C THR A 159 -1.81 6.24 3.44
N TYR A 160 -1.63 7.56 3.39
CA TYR A 160 -0.30 8.18 3.29
C TYR A 160 0.35 8.22 4.67
N VAL A 161 1.53 7.59 4.78
CA VAL A 161 2.19 7.38 6.08
C VAL A 161 3.67 7.78 6.03
N LEU A 162 4.17 8.23 7.18
CA LEU A 162 5.58 8.41 7.46
C LEU A 162 6.02 7.35 8.49
N ASP A 163 7.08 6.63 8.19
CA ASP A 163 7.78 5.79 9.16
C ASP A 163 8.72 6.67 9.99
N LEU A 164 8.37 6.84 11.28
CA LEU A 164 9.19 7.66 12.17
C LEU A 164 10.50 6.96 12.50
N PRO A 165 11.67 7.62 12.31
CA PRO A 165 12.96 7.08 12.71
C PRO A 165 12.98 6.70 14.20
N GLY A 166 13.80 5.71 14.56
CA GLY A 166 13.92 5.24 15.95
C GLY A 166 12.88 4.21 16.37
N GLY A 167 12.09 3.67 15.43
CA GLY A 167 11.11 2.63 15.73
C GLY A 167 9.80 3.13 16.32
N HIS A 168 9.51 4.43 16.21
CA HIS A 168 8.29 5.06 16.74
C HIS A 168 7.03 4.77 15.92
N GLY A 169 7.14 3.92 14.88
CA GLY A 169 6.00 3.41 14.10
C GLY A 169 5.60 4.27 12.92
N LYS A 170 4.49 3.89 12.29
CA LYS A 170 3.92 4.55 11.11
C LYS A 170 2.85 5.55 11.54
N VAL A 171 2.99 6.79 11.09
CA VAL A 171 2.03 7.87 11.38
C VAL A 171 1.36 8.33 10.09
N PRO A 172 0.02 8.34 10.01
CA PRO A 172 -0.69 8.98 8.89
C PRO A 172 -0.39 10.47 8.85
N ILE A 173 0.03 10.97 7.68
CA ILE A 173 0.42 12.37 7.50
C ILE A 173 -0.42 13.10 6.43
N ALA A 174 -1.57 12.56 6.04
CA ALA A 174 -2.52 13.25 5.20
C ALA A 174 -3.28 14.30 6.02
N ALA A 175 -3.02 15.58 5.80
CA ALA A 175 -3.79 16.66 6.42
C ALA A 175 -5.18 16.77 5.79
N ALA A 176 -6.24 16.73 6.59
CA ALA A 176 -7.62 16.86 6.11
C ALA A 176 -8.48 17.86 6.90
N ALA A 177 -8.19 18.11 8.18
CA ALA A 177 -9.04 18.95 9.02
C ALA A 177 -8.20 19.78 10.00
N ILE A 178 -8.64 21.00 10.26
CA ILE A 178 -8.04 21.89 11.26
C ILE A 178 -9.14 22.22 12.27
N ALA A 179 -8.93 21.91 13.54
CA ALA A 179 -9.84 22.31 14.62
C ALA A 179 -9.77 23.83 14.84
N ASN A 180 -10.94 24.47 14.91
CA ASN A 180 -11.06 25.84 15.41
C ASN A 180 -11.35 25.76 16.91
N GLY A 181 -10.77 26.62 17.74
CA GLY A 181 -10.89 26.57 19.19
C GLY A 181 -12.31 26.84 19.74
N ASP A 182 -13.32 26.94 18.88
CA ASP A 182 -14.73 27.18 19.18
C ASP A 182 -15.63 25.93 19.12
N GLY A 183 -15.03 24.73 19.05
CA GLY A 183 -15.74 23.46 18.89
C GLY A 183 -16.11 23.14 17.44
N CYS A 184 -15.69 23.93 16.48
CA CYS A 184 -15.90 23.73 15.05
C CYS A 184 -14.64 23.25 14.34
N TRP A 185 -14.83 22.69 13.14
CA TRP A 185 -13.76 22.20 12.28
C TRP A 185 -13.81 22.91 10.94
N ASN A 186 -12.67 23.28 10.41
CA ASN A 186 -12.50 23.64 9.00
C ASN A 186 -12.08 22.40 8.22
N ILE A 187 -12.96 21.89 7.38
CA ILE A 187 -12.74 20.70 6.56
C ILE A 187 -12.47 21.14 5.13
N ARG A 188 -11.33 20.74 4.58
CA ARG A 188 -11.00 20.99 3.18
C ARG A 188 -11.53 19.87 2.32
N ASP A 189 -12.37 20.22 1.32
CA ASP A 189 -12.87 19.27 0.34
C ASP A 189 -11.83 18.97 -0.78
N TRP A 190 -12.23 18.13 -1.72
CA TRP A 190 -11.37 17.72 -2.84
C TRP A 190 -11.12 18.83 -3.87
N GLN A 191 -11.95 19.85 -3.92
CA GLN A 191 -11.78 21.06 -4.75
C GLN A 191 -10.87 22.10 -4.07
N GLY A 192 -10.46 21.84 -2.81
CA GLY A 192 -9.66 22.76 -2.01
C GLY A 192 -10.47 23.80 -1.27
N GLN A 193 -11.81 23.76 -1.35
CA GLN A 193 -12.69 24.65 -0.61
C GLN A 193 -12.76 24.23 0.86
N THR A 194 -12.86 25.22 1.74
CA THR A 194 -12.96 24.99 3.18
C THR A 194 -14.41 25.10 3.63
N HIS A 195 -14.89 24.08 4.32
CA HIS A 195 -16.24 24.00 4.87
C HIS A 195 -16.16 23.97 6.38
N ARG A 196 -16.99 24.76 7.07
CA ARG A 196 -17.15 24.70 8.52
C ARG A 196 -18.05 23.50 8.89
N TYR A 197 -17.66 22.77 9.94
CA TYR A 197 -18.45 21.67 10.47
C TYR A 197 -18.52 21.74 12.01
N PRO A 198 -19.69 21.63 12.66
CA PRO A 198 -21.01 21.62 12.01
C PRO A 198 -21.30 22.93 11.25
N PRO A 199 -22.16 22.90 10.23
CA PRO A 199 -22.58 24.11 9.53
C PRO A 199 -23.35 25.02 10.48
N GLU A 200 -23.32 26.35 10.22
CA GLU A 200 -23.98 27.33 11.09
C GLU A 200 -25.50 27.18 11.12
N ASP A 201 -26.09 26.65 10.05
CA ASP A 201 -27.55 26.55 9.84
C ASP A 201 -28.17 25.21 10.30
N GLY A 202 -27.40 24.34 10.96
CA GLY A 202 -27.92 23.11 11.60
C GLY A 202 -28.51 22.05 10.63
N THR A 203 -28.13 22.09 9.32
CA THR A 203 -28.56 21.13 8.28
C THR A 203 -27.50 20.09 8.01
#